data_d87d01f47584e71a34bce77981f3127c
#
_entry.id   d87d01f47584e71a34bce77981f3127c
#
_cell.length_a   1.000
_cell.length_b   1.000
_cell.length_c   1.000
_cell.angle_alpha   90.00
_cell.angle_beta   90.00
_cell.angle_gamma   90.00
#
_symmetry.space_group_name_H-M   'P 1'
#
loop_
_entity.id
_entity.type
_entity.pdbx_description
1 polymer ?
#
loop_
_entity_poly.entity_id
_entity_poly.type
_entity_poly.pdbx_seq_one_letter_code
_entity_poly.pdbx_strand_id
1 'polypeptide(L)'
;DRCMDCGVPFCHWACPIGNKQPEWQDALFKGKWKEAYEVLSSTCDFPEFTGRICPALCEKSCVLKLSCDQPVTIRENEAAIVEAAFREGYIQVQHPQRNGKKVAVVGAGPAGLVAANQLNLKGYTVTLFDKDEAAGGLLRFGIPNFKLDKNVIDRRMKILAAEGIQFEMGVEIDVNHLPEGFDAYCICTGTSTARDLS
;
A
#
# COMPACT_ATOMS: atom_id res chain seq x y z
N ASP A 1 15.66 1.79 18.06
CA ASP A 1 16.32 1.89 19.39
C ASP A 1 15.39 2.42 20.48
N ARG A 2 14.32 3.14 20.13
CA ARG A 2 13.39 3.70 21.12
C ARG A 2 12.13 2.85 21.34
N CYS A 3 11.86 1.87 20.48
CA CYS A 3 10.73 0.96 20.64
C CYS A 3 10.91 0.15 21.94
N MET A 4 9.88 0.14 22.78
CA MET A 4 9.92 -0.49 24.11
C MET A 4 9.39 -1.93 24.08
N ASP A 5 9.10 -2.48 22.93
CA ASP A 5 8.54 -3.84 22.78
C ASP A 5 7.39 -4.10 23.76
N CYS A 6 6.37 -3.25 23.74
CA CYS A 6 5.27 -3.30 24.68
C CYS A 6 4.48 -4.61 24.54
N GLY A 7 4.27 -5.32 25.66
CA GLY A 7 3.45 -6.55 25.69
C GLY A 7 1.99 -6.31 25.29
N VAL A 8 1.49 -5.07 25.45
CA VAL A 8 0.22 -4.60 24.87
C VAL A 8 0.55 -3.50 23.85
N PRO A 9 0.66 -3.83 22.56
CA PRO A 9 1.14 -2.92 21.54
C PRO A 9 0.03 -1.98 21.05
N PHE A 10 -0.14 -0.82 21.70
CA PHE A 10 -1.15 0.17 21.31
C PHE A 10 -0.97 0.66 19.87
N CYS A 11 0.25 0.69 19.34
CA CYS A 11 0.54 1.03 17.96
C CYS A 11 -0.11 0.04 16.98
N HIS A 12 -0.03 -1.26 17.26
CA HIS A 12 -0.70 -2.29 16.48
C HIS A 12 -2.23 -2.13 16.52
N TRP A 13 -2.79 -1.94 17.71
CA TRP A 13 -4.23 -1.78 17.89
C TRP A 13 -4.81 -0.53 17.22
N ALA A 14 -4.01 0.54 17.14
CA ALA A 14 -4.42 1.78 16.50
C ALA A 14 -4.30 1.74 14.97
N CYS A 15 -3.62 0.75 14.42
CA CYS A 15 -3.44 0.62 12.97
C CYS A 15 -4.67 -0.05 12.33
N PRO A 16 -5.38 0.61 11.39
CA PRO A 16 -6.58 0.03 10.78
C PRO A 16 -6.33 -1.27 9.98
N ILE A 17 -5.10 -1.49 9.52
CA ILE A 17 -4.69 -2.71 8.80
C ILE A 17 -4.02 -3.74 9.70
N GLY A 18 -3.97 -3.51 11.02
CA GLY A 18 -3.33 -4.42 11.97
C GLY A 18 -1.85 -4.66 11.69
N ASN A 19 -1.12 -3.61 11.30
CA ASN A 19 0.30 -3.74 10.98
C ASN A 19 1.10 -4.16 12.22
N LYS A 20 2.10 -5.01 12.03
CA LYS A 20 2.91 -5.65 13.08
C LYS A 20 4.10 -4.78 13.47
N GLN A 21 3.83 -3.57 14.00
CA GLN A 21 4.89 -2.62 14.34
C GLN A 21 5.92 -3.15 15.34
N PRO A 22 5.57 -3.82 16.45
CA PRO A 22 6.58 -4.33 17.37
C PRO A 22 7.55 -5.30 16.71
N GLU A 23 7.03 -6.24 15.92
CA GLU A 23 7.80 -7.32 15.32
C GLU A 23 8.81 -6.79 14.28
N TRP A 24 8.38 -5.91 13.37
CA TRP A 24 9.33 -5.37 12.41
C TRP A 24 10.26 -4.30 13.02
N GLN A 25 9.87 -3.61 14.10
CA GLN A 25 10.76 -2.74 14.87
C GLN A 25 11.86 -3.54 15.58
N ASP A 26 11.53 -4.69 16.15
CA ASP A 26 12.50 -5.60 16.76
C ASP A 26 13.49 -6.15 15.71
N ALA A 27 12.98 -6.58 14.55
CA ALA A 27 13.83 -7.00 13.44
C ALA A 27 14.76 -5.86 12.97
N LEU A 28 14.25 -4.64 12.85
CA LEU A 28 15.03 -3.46 12.48
C LEU A 28 16.10 -3.14 13.52
N PHE A 29 15.78 -3.19 14.82
CA PHE A 29 16.72 -3.00 15.92
C PHE A 29 17.87 -4.01 15.88
N LYS A 30 17.59 -5.25 15.50
CA LYS A 30 18.59 -6.32 15.33
C LYS A 30 19.37 -6.22 14.01
N GLY A 31 19.15 -5.20 13.20
CA GLY A 31 19.80 -5.02 11.89
C GLY A 31 19.29 -5.98 10.79
N LYS A 32 18.19 -6.67 11.02
CA LYS A 32 17.60 -7.65 10.11
C LYS A 32 16.63 -6.97 9.13
N TRP A 33 17.14 -6.15 8.26
CA TRP A 33 16.34 -5.32 7.34
C TRP A 33 15.39 -6.11 6.43
N LYS A 34 15.84 -7.26 5.92
CA LYS A 34 15.02 -8.13 5.08
C LYS A 34 13.84 -8.71 5.86
N GLU A 35 14.10 -9.23 7.07
CA GLU A 35 13.05 -9.75 7.96
C GLU A 35 12.05 -8.64 8.34
N ALA A 36 12.55 -7.44 8.65
CA ALA A 36 11.69 -6.29 8.92
C ALA A 36 10.76 -5.96 7.74
N TYR A 37 11.28 -6.00 6.50
CA TYR A 37 10.47 -5.81 5.31
C TYR A 37 9.43 -6.94 5.11
N GLU A 38 9.81 -8.19 5.29
CA GLU A 38 8.91 -9.34 5.16
C GLU A 38 7.75 -9.27 6.16
N VAL A 39 8.03 -8.91 7.42
CA VAL A 39 6.99 -8.70 8.43
C VAL A 39 6.10 -7.51 8.09
N LEU A 40 6.68 -6.37 7.68
CA LEU A 40 5.95 -5.16 7.30
C LEU A 40 5.02 -5.43 6.12
N SER A 41 5.53 -6.05 5.05
CA SER A 41 4.77 -6.33 3.83
C SER A 41 3.70 -7.40 4.00
N SER A 42 3.76 -8.20 5.07
CA SER A 42 2.72 -9.20 5.37
C SER A 42 1.35 -8.60 5.66
N THR A 43 1.29 -7.32 6.04
CA THR A 43 0.04 -6.61 6.38
C THR A 43 -0.12 -5.28 5.63
N CYS A 44 0.94 -4.79 4.98
CA CYS A 44 0.93 -3.52 4.23
C CYS A 44 1.50 -3.75 2.83
N ASP A 45 0.65 -3.71 1.80
CA ASP A 45 1.04 -3.96 0.40
C ASP A 45 2.04 -2.92 -0.14
N PHE A 46 1.85 -1.64 0.23
CA PHE A 46 2.62 -0.53 -0.32
C PHE A 46 3.18 0.38 0.78
N PRO A 47 4.14 -0.12 1.59
CA PRO A 47 4.71 0.66 2.68
C PRO A 47 5.47 1.91 2.21
N GLU A 48 5.87 1.99 0.94
CA GLU A 48 6.41 3.21 0.35
C GLU A 48 5.41 4.36 0.27
N PHE A 49 4.10 4.07 0.19
CA PHE A 49 3.07 5.10 0.24
C PHE A 49 2.70 5.43 1.67
N THR A 50 2.35 4.44 2.47
CA THR A 50 1.93 4.63 3.87
C THR A 50 3.02 5.25 4.72
N GLY A 51 4.27 4.86 4.55
CA GLY A 51 5.42 5.44 5.21
C GLY A 51 5.63 6.95 4.94
N ARG A 52 4.98 7.50 3.89
CA ARG A 52 5.06 8.93 3.56
C ARG A 52 3.81 9.74 3.87
N ILE A 53 2.63 9.11 3.74
CA ILE A 53 1.36 9.85 3.76
C ILE A 53 0.38 9.43 4.86
N CYS A 54 0.62 8.29 5.53
CA CYS A 54 -0.24 7.83 6.60
C CYS A 54 -0.30 8.86 7.74
N PRO A 55 -1.48 9.12 8.33
CA PRO A 55 -1.60 10.01 9.50
C PRO A 55 -0.95 9.46 10.77
N ALA A 56 -0.37 8.26 10.71
CA ALA A 56 0.41 7.61 11.75
C ALA A 56 -0.34 7.51 13.10
N LEU A 57 -1.54 6.91 13.09
CA LEU A 57 -2.30 6.65 14.31
C LEU A 57 -1.51 5.82 15.31
N CYS A 58 -0.63 4.94 14.82
CA CYS A 58 0.32 4.17 15.62
C CYS A 58 1.28 5.05 16.44
N GLU A 59 1.76 6.16 15.88
CA GLU A 59 2.61 7.11 16.61
C GLU A 59 1.82 7.87 17.67
N LYS A 60 0.58 8.25 17.36
CA LYS A 60 -0.31 8.94 18.30
C LYS A 60 -0.67 8.08 19.51
N SER A 61 -0.73 6.77 19.36
CA SER A 61 -1.04 5.79 20.40
C SER A 61 0.20 5.18 21.07
N CYS A 62 1.40 5.55 20.64
CA CYS A 62 2.64 5.05 21.21
C CYS A 62 2.74 5.40 22.71
N VAL A 63 3.13 4.44 23.54
CA VAL A 63 3.32 4.63 25.00
C VAL A 63 4.28 5.78 25.31
N LEU A 64 5.33 5.96 24.52
CA LEU A 64 6.27 7.08 24.67
C LEU A 64 5.62 8.44 24.38
N LYS A 65 4.55 8.47 23.59
CA LYS A 65 3.76 9.70 23.40
C LYS A 65 3.11 10.16 24.70
N LEU A 66 2.65 9.22 25.52
CA LEU A 66 2.00 9.50 26.80
C LEU A 66 3.00 9.94 27.87
N SER A 67 4.20 9.37 27.88
CA SER A 67 5.19 9.58 28.94
C SER A 67 6.12 10.78 28.69
N CYS A 68 6.55 11.02 27.45
CA CYS A 68 7.53 12.05 27.11
C CYS A 68 7.18 12.88 25.87
N ASP A 69 6.00 12.72 25.32
CA ASP A 69 5.53 13.36 24.08
C ASP A 69 6.44 13.11 22.84
N GLN A 70 7.20 12.04 22.86
CA GLN A 70 8.14 11.68 21.82
C GLN A 70 7.92 10.23 21.35
N PRO A 71 6.90 9.96 20.55
CA PRO A 71 6.63 8.61 20.04
C PRO A 71 7.80 8.07 19.22
N VAL A 72 7.82 6.77 19.00
CA VAL A 72 8.69 6.17 17.98
C VAL A 72 8.26 6.70 16.62
N THR A 73 9.20 7.06 15.76
CA THR A 73 8.97 7.53 14.37
C THR A 73 8.63 6.35 13.48
N ILE A 74 7.49 5.72 13.74
CA ILE A 74 7.08 4.44 13.12
C ILE A 74 6.96 4.61 11.60
N ARG A 75 6.32 5.69 11.15
CA ARG A 75 6.13 5.97 9.72
C ARG A 75 7.45 6.18 8.98
N GLU A 76 8.41 6.88 9.57
CA GLU A 76 9.73 7.10 8.98
C GLU A 76 10.53 5.79 8.91
N ASN A 77 10.43 4.95 9.95
CA ASN A 77 11.06 3.63 9.97
C ASN A 77 10.45 2.72 8.89
N GLU A 78 9.13 2.77 8.70
CA GLU A 78 8.43 2.06 7.62
C GLU A 78 8.96 2.49 6.24
N ALA A 79 9.08 3.80 6.00
CA ALA A 79 9.66 4.33 4.77
C ALA A 79 11.11 3.89 4.57
N ALA A 80 11.92 3.91 5.64
CA ALA A 80 13.32 3.48 5.59
C ALA A 80 13.45 1.99 5.26
N ILE A 81 12.61 1.13 5.84
CA ILE A 81 12.61 -0.32 5.58
C ILE A 81 12.29 -0.59 4.10
N VAL A 82 11.25 0.03 3.56
CA VAL A 82 10.87 -0.23 2.16
C VAL A 82 11.88 0.36 1.18
N GLU A 83 12.49 1.50 1.46
CA GLU A 83 13.56 2.04 0.63
C GLU A 83 14.82 1.15 0.65
N ALA A 84 15.16 0.59 1.81
CA ALA A 84 16.21 -0.42 1.90
C ALA A 84 15.84 -1.66 1.07
N ALA A 85 14.59 -2.12 1.15
CA ALA A 85 14.13 -3.28 0.40
C ALA A 85 14.22 -3.09 -1.13
N PHE A 86 13.92 -1.89 -1.64
CA PHE A 86 14.13 -1.54 -3.05
C PHE A 86 15.62 -1.51 -3.42
N ARG A 87 16.44 -0.84 -2.60
CA ARG A 87 17.87 -0.69 -2.86
C ARG A 87 18.62 -2.01 -2.85
N GLU A 88 18.32 -2.87 -1.87
CA GLU A 88 18.99 -4.18 -1.69
C GLU A 88 18.31 -5.30 -2.51
N GLY A 89 17.27 -4.99 -3.29
CA GLY A 89 16.60 -5.97 -4.14
C GLY A 89 15.81 -7.04 -3.38
N TYR A 90 15.28 -6.74 -2.18
CA TYR A 90 14.42 -7.69 -1.46
C TYR A 90 13.05 -7.83 -2.09
N ILE A 91 12.62 -6.80 -2.82
CA ILE A 91 11.34 -6.81 -3.55
C ILE A 91 11.57 -7.51 -4.88
N GLN A 92 11.00 -8.70 -5.00
CA GLN A 92 11.09 -9.53 -6.21
C GLN A 92 9.75 -9.54 -6.93
N VAL A 93 9.78 -9.50 -8.25
CA VAL A 93 8.60 -9.68 -9.09
C VAL A 93 8.04 -11.08 -8.88
N GLN A 94 6.76 -11.16 -8.52
CA GLN A 94 6.08 -12.43 -8.24
C GLN A 94 5.36 -12.93 -9.50
N HIS A 95 5.48 -14.21 -9.79
CA HIS A 95 4.76 -14.85 -10.90
C HIS A 95 3.85 -15.96 -10.35
N PRO A 96 2.68 -15.62 -9.78
CA PRO A 96 1.78 -16.61 -9.20
C PRO A 96 1.20 -17.54 -10.27
N GLN A 97 0.96 -18.80 -9.90
CA GLN A 97 0.27 -19.73 -10.77
C GLN A 97 -1.16 -19.25 -11.04
N ARG A 98 -1.52 -19.11 -12.32
CA ARG A 98 -2.84 -18.62 -12.71
C ARG A 98 -3.91 -19.69 -12.48
N ASN A 99 -5.06 -19.25 -11.92
CA ASN A 99 -6.20 -20.10 -11.65
C ASN A 99 -7.25 -20.13 -12.79
N GLY A 100 -6.96 -19.46 -13.90
CA GLY A 100 -7.82 -19.38 -15.09
C GLY A 100 -8.97 -18.36 -15.00
N LYS A 101 -9.19 -17.71 -13.87
CA LYS A 101 -10.24 -16.70 -13.69
C LYS A 101 -9.71 -15.29 -13.91
N LYS A 102 -10.58 -14.42 -14.49
CA LYS A 102 -10.29 -13.03 -14.82
C LYS A 102 -11.10 -12.09 -13.92
N VAL A 103 -10.45 -11.07 -13.38
CA VAL A 103 -11.11 -10.07 -12.55
C VAL A 103 -10.81 -8.66 -13.09
N ALA A 104 -11.86 -7.88 -13.26
CA ALA A 104 -11.75 -6.45 -13.55
C ALA A 104 -11.75 -5.66 -12.25
N VAL A 105 -10.78 -4.76 -12.08
CA VAL A 105 -10.75 -3.77 -11.00
C VAL A 105 -11.00 -2.41 -11.61
N VAL A 106 -12.01 -1.70 -11.14
CA VAL A 106 -12.41 -0.38 -11.66
C VAL A 106 -11.96 0.69 -10.65
N GLY A 107 -11.01 1.49 -11.05
CA GLY A 107 -10.34 2.51 -10.24
C GLY A 107 -8.91 2.10 -9.85
N ALA A 108 -7.92 2.87 -10.32
CA ALA A 108 -6.49 2.66 -10.05
C ALA A 108 -5.95 3.53 -8.90
N GLY A 109 -6.82 3.95 -7.99
CA GLY A 109 -6.43 4.58 -6.73
C GLY A 109 -5.87 3.56 -5.72
N PRO A 110 -5.51 3.99 -4.49
CA PRO A 110 -4.90 3.11 -3.48
C PRO A 110 -5.68 1.81 -3.24
N ALA A 111 -7.00 1.89 -3.15
CA ALA A 111 -7.85 0.72 -2.90
C ALA A 111 -7.81 -0.28 -4.06
N GLY A 112 -7.93 0.22 -5.30
CA GLY A 112 -7.88 -0.62 -6.49
C GLY A 112 -6.51 -1.25 -6.71
N LEU A 113 -5.43 -0.52 -6.44
CA LEU A 113 -4.08 -1.05 -6.52
C LEU A 113 -3.84 -2.20 -5.52
N VAL A 114 -4.31 -2.06 -4.27
CA VAL A 114 -4.23 -3.14 -3.27
C VAL A 114 -5.09 -4.32 -3.68
N ALA A 115 -6.33 -4.09 -4.14
CA ALA A 115 -7.21 -5.15 -4.60
C ALA A 115 -6.58 -5.91 -5.78
N ALA A 116 -6.03 -5.20 -6.76
CA ALA A 116 -5.37 -5.78 -7.92
C ALA A 116 -4.14 -6.60 -7.52
N ASN A 117 -3.31 -6.08 -6.61
CA ASN A 117 -2.14 -6.78 -6.08
C ASN A 117 -2.53 -8.09 -5.40
N GLN A 118 -3.46 -8.03 -4.45
CA GLN A 118 -3.90 -9.19 -3.69
C GLN A 118 -4.58 -10.26 -4.56
N LEU A 119 -5.38 -9.84 -5.53
CA LEU A 119 -6.01 -10.77 -6.48
C LEU A 119 -4.95 -11.41 -7.39
N ASN A 120 -4.00 -10.62 -7.89
CA ASN A 120 -2.90 -11.13 -8.71
C ASN A 120 -2.06 -12.18 -7.95
N LEU A 121 -1.68 -11.90 -6.71
CA LEU A 121 -0.94 -12.83 -5.85
C LEU A 121 -1.71 -14.15 -5.58
N LYS A 122 -3.05 -14.11 -5.61
CA LYS A 122 -3.91 -15.30 -5.52
C LYS A 122 -4.12 -16.04 -6.85
N GLY A 123 -3.43 -15.61 -7.90
CA GLY A 123 -3.43 -16.27 -9.21
C GLY A 123 -4.53 -15.82 -10.17
N TYR A 124 -5.32 -14.82 -9.85
CA TYR A 124 -6.28 -14.25 -10.80
C TYR A 124 -5.55 -13.47 -11.91
N THR A 125 -6.09 -13.49 -13.12
CA THR A 125 -5.68 -12.55 -14.16
C THR A 125 -6.43 -11.25 -13.94
N VAL A 126 -5.70 -10.18 -13.64
CA VAL A 126 -6.29 -8.90 -13.24
C VAL A 126 -6.10 -7.85 -14.32
N THR A 127 -7.19 -7.21 -14.72
CA THR A 127 -7.16 -5.99 -15.53
C THR A 127 -7.72 -4.84 -14.69
N LEU A 128 -6.94 -3.77 -14.58
CA LEU A 128 -7.26 -2.59 -13.80
C LEU A 128 -7.56 -1.43 -14.73
N PHE A 129 -8.77 -0.90 -14.62
CA PHE A 129 -9.29 0.21 -15.44
C PHE A 129 -9.31 1.51 -14.62
N ASP A 130 -8.94 2.61 -15.24
CA ASP A 130 -9.15 3.94 -14.67
C ASP A 130 -9.40 4.97 -15.76
N LYS A 131 -10.24 5.97 -15.46
CA LYS A 131 -10.52 7.10 -16.35
C LYS A 131 -9.33 8.04 -16.50
N ASP A 132 -8.46 8.09 -15.50
CA ASP A 132 -7.25 8.92 -15.52
C ASP A 132 -6.18 8.28 -16.42
N GLU A 133 -5.29 9.11 -16.98
CA GLU A 133 -4.23 8.68 -17.89
C GLU A 133 -3.14 7.84 -17.23
N ALA A 134 -3.06 7.85 -15.89
CA ALA A 134 -2.05 7.13 -15.13
C ALA A 134 -2.59 6.62 -13.80
N ALA A 135 -2.14 5.44 -13.40
CA ALA A 135 -2.51 4.84 -12.12
C ALA A 135 -1.96 5.62 -10.91
N GLY A 136 -2.67 5.53 -9.80
CA GLY A 136 -2.33 6.16 -8.52
C GLY A 136 -3.47 6.96 -7.88
N GLY A 137 -4.47 7.37 -8.66
CA GLY A 137 -5.59 8.16 -8.16
C GLY A 137 -5.11 9.37 -7.34
N LEU A 138 -5.66 9.60 -6.14
CA LEU A 138 -5.26 10.71 -5.28
C LEU A 138 -3.79 10.68 -4.82
N LEU A 139 -3.11 9.54 -4.84
CA LEU A 139 -1.65 9.50 -4.59
C LEU A 139 -0.90 10.32 -5.64
N ARG A 140 -1.36 10.23 -6.90
CA ARG A 140 -0.75 10.92 -8.04
C ARG A 140 -1.29 12.33 -8.20
N PHE A 141 -2.60 12.47 -8.22
CA PHE A 141 -3.29 13.70 -8.63
C PHE A 141 -3.68 14.60 -7.46
N GLY A 142 -3.75 14.07 -6.22
CA GLY A 142 -4.16 14.82 -5.03
C GLY A 142 -3.03 15.19 -4.09
N ILE A 143 -1.95 14.42 -4.03
CA ILE A 143 -0.85 14.65 -3.09
C ILE A 143 0.28 15.42 -3.76
N PRO A 144 0.78 16.52 -3.15
CA PRO A 144 1.90 17.29 -3.68
C PRO A 144 3.19 16.47 -3.78
N ASN A 145 4.00 16.75 -4.79
CA ASN A 145 5.24 16.02 -5.10
C ASN A 145 6.26 16.02 -3.95
N PHE A 146 6.35 17.13 -3.22
CA PHE A 146 7.25 17.23 -2.06
C PHE A 146 6.88 16.29 -0.91
N LYS A 147 5.63 15.79 -0.86
CA LYS A 147 5.16 14.83 0.15
C LYS A 147 5.21 13.39 -0.34
N LEU A 148 4.90 13.16 -1.60
CA LEU A 148 5.00 11.86 -2.27
C LEU A 148 5.48 12.07 -3.71
N ASP A 149 6.77 11.82 -3.95
CA ASP A 149 7.36 11.87 -5.28
C ASP A 149 6.70 10.82 -6.19
N LYS A 150 6.30 11.25 -7.39
CA LYS A 150 5.60 10.38 -8.36
C LYS A 150 6.47 9.23 -8.85
N ASN A 151 7.79 9.37 -8.82
CA ASN A 151 8.72 8.28 -9.11
C ASN A 151 8.53 7.07 -8.17
N VAL A 152 8.11 7.31 -6.92
CA VAL A 152 7.79 6.23 -5.95
C VAL A 152 6.59 5.42 -6.43
N ILE A 153 5.57 6.10 -6.98
CA ILE A 153 4.39 5.45 -7.56
C ILE A 153 4.81 4.69 -8.83
N ASP A 154 5.52 5.35 -9.74
CA ASP A 154 5.93 4.74 -11.02
C ASP A 154 6.79 3.49 -10.82
N ARG A 155 7.67 3.51 -9.81
CA ARG A 155 8.48 2.35 -9.42
C ARG A 155 7.61 1.15 -9.05
N ARG A 156 6.55 1.37 -8.26
CA ARG A 156 5.61 0.30 -7.87
C ARG A 156 4.78 -0.18 -9.07
N MET A 157 4.28 0.74 -9.90
CA MET A 157 3.50 0.37 -11.09
C MET A 157 4.29 -0.53 -12.03
N LYS A 158 5.59 -0.29 -12.20
CA LYS A 158 6.47 -1.16 -13.01
C LYS A 158 6.53 -2.58 -12.46
N ILE A 159 6.57 -2.76 -11.15
CA ILE A 159 6.58 -4.08 -10.52
C ILE A 159 5.24 -4.78 -10.75
N LEU A 160 4.11 -4.11 -10.46
CA LEU A 160 2.78 -4.68 -10.64
C LEU A 160 2.50 -5.08 -12.09
N ALA A 161 2.96 -4.28 -13.05
CA ALA A 161 2.88 -4.62 -14.48
C ALA A 161 3.75 -5.83 -14.83
N ALA A 162 4.96 -5.90 -14.29
CA ALA A 162 5.86 -7.05 -14.48
C ALA A 162 5.30 -8.34 -13.86
N GLU A 163 4.52 -8.23 -12.80
CA GLU A 163 3.79 -9.33 -12.16
C GLU A 163 2.55 -9.79 -12.95
N GLY A 164 2.22 -9.08 -14.04
CA GLY A 164 1.16 -9.44 -14.98
C GLY A 164 -0.19 -8.78 -14.74
N ILE A 165 -0.26 -7.72 -13.93
CA ILE A 165 -1.45 -6.86 -13.86
C ILE A 165 -1.52 -6.02 -15.13
N GLN A 166 -2.65 -6.06 -15.82
CA GLN A 166 -2.93 -5.26 -17.01
C GLN A 166 -3.52 -3.92 -16.60
N PHE A 167 -2.98 -2.82 -17.13
CA PHE A 167 -3.43 -1.47 -16.84
C PHE A 167 -4.10 -0.86 -18.08
N GLU A 168 -5.39 -0.58 -18.00
CA GLU A 168 -6.20 0.07 -19.02
C GLU A 168 -6.55 1.48 -18.54
N MET A 169 -5.63 2.42 -18.80
CA MET A 169 -5.75 3.81 -18.37
C MET A 169 -6.46 4.67 -19.43
N GLY A 170 -7.09 5.77 -19.00
CA GLY A 170 -7.89 6.64 -19.86
C GLY A 170 -9.23 6.01 -20.26
N VAL A 171 -9.69 4.98 -19.55
CA VAL A 171 -10.92 4.25 -19.85
C VAL A 171 -11.91 4.42 -18.70
N GLU A 172 -12.97 5.18 -18.94
CA GLU A 172 -14.08 5.34 -17.99
C GLU A 172 -15.04 4.17 -18.10
N ILE A 173 -15.24 3.47 -17.00
CA ILE A 173 -16.18 2.34 -16.92
C ILE A 173 -17.47 2.81 -16.27
N ASP A 174 -18.59 2.67 -16.97
CA ASP A 174 -19.91 2.80 -16.38
C ASP A 174 -20.22 1.55 -15.53
N VAL A 175 -20.43 1.74 -14.25
CA VAL A 175 -20.72 0.64 -13.30
C VAL A 175 -22.04 -0.08 -13.61
N ASN A 176 -22.92 0.52 -14.42
CA ASN A 176 -24.15 -0.12 -14.91
C ASN A 176 -23.92 -0.96 -16.18
N HIS A 177 -22.79 -0.76 -16.86
CA HIS A 177 -22.43 -1.44 -18.11
C HIS A 177 -20.97 -1.92 -18.02
N LEU A 178 -20.74 -2.94 -17.20
CA LEU A 178 -19.41 -3.49 -16.95
C LEU A 178 -18.86 -4.20 -18.20
N PRO A 179 -17.52 -4.15 -18.43
CA PRO A 179 -16.91 -4.80 -19.58
C PRO A 179 -17.10 -6.33 -19.52
N GLU A 180 -17.38 -6.95 -20.66
CA GLU A 180 -17.58 -8.39 -20.75
C GLU A 180 -16.26 -9.18 -20.64
N GLY A 181 -16.36 -10.48 -20.37
CA GLY A 181 -15.22 -11.39 -20.37
C GLY A 181 -14.48 -11.52 -19.04
N PHE A 182 -15.06 -11.02 -17.94
CA PHE A 182 -14.55 -11.17 -16.58
C PHE A 182 -15.47 -12.03 -15.72
N ASP A 183 -14.89 -12.82 -14.82
CA ASP A 183 -15.62 -13.65 -13.86
C ASP A 183 -16.12 -12.85 -12.66
N ALA A 184 -15.45 -11.75 -12.32
CA ALA A 184 -15.81 -10.87 -11.21
C ALA A 184 -15.30 -9.44 -11.41
N TYR A 185 -15.90 -8.51 -10.65
CA TYR A 185 -15.59 -7.09 -10.69
C TYR A 185 -15.35 -6.57 -9.28
N CYS A 186 -14.32 -5.71 -9.14
CA CYS A 186 -14.04 -5.00 -7.90
C CYS A 186 -14.12 -3.50 -8.17
N ILE A 187 -15.11 -2.83 -7.56
CA ILE A 187 -15.37 -1.40 -7.80
C ILE A 187 -14.64 -0.58 -6.75
N CYS A 188 -13.65 0.21 -7.17
CA CYS A 188 -12.75 1.00 -6.33
C CYS A 188 -12.64 2.45 -6.81
N THR A 189 -13.73 3.03 -7.28
CA THR A 189 -13.78 4.35 -7.95
C THR A 189 -13.54 5.54 -7.03
N GLY A 190 -13.44 5.31 -5.72
CA GLY A 190 -13.23 6.39 -4.75
C GLY A 190 -14.41 7.34 -4.64
N THR A 191 -14.12 8.62 -4.36
CA THR A 191 -15.12 9.70 -4.26
C THR A 191 -14.75 10.83 -5.20
N SER A 192 -15.71 11.31 -5.96
CA SER A 192 -15.56 12.45 -6.88
C SER A 192 -16.05 13.79 -6.31
N THR A 193 -16.83 13.74 -5.22
CA THR A 193 -17.40 14.93 -4.59
C THR A 193 -16.72 15.18 -3.25
N ALA A 194 -16.14 16.36 -3.07
CA ALA A 194 -15.58 16.79 -1.82
C ALA A 194 -16.70 17.00 -0.77
N ARG A 195 -16.41 16.73 0.51
CA ARG A 195 -17.29 17.17 1.60
C ARG A 195 -17.04 18.65 1.84
N ASP A 196 -18.11 19.42 1.98
CA ASP A 196 -18.00 20.79 2.45
C ASP A 196 -17.46 20.81 3.89
N LEU A 197 -16.54 21.72 4.14
CA LEU A 197 -16.08 22.03 5.50
C LEU A 197 -17.16 22.90 6.14
N SER A 198 -17.99 22.30 6.99
CA SER A 198 -18.95 23.01 7.84
C SER A 198 -18.27 23.55 9.08
#